data_ee1147221def2611af4553814c442ab4
#
_entry.id   ee1147221def2611af4553814c442ab4
#
_cell.length_a   1.000
_cell.length_b   1.000
_cell.length_c   1.000
_cell.angle_alpha   90.00
_cell.angle_beta   90.00
_cell.angle_gamma   90.00
#
_symmetry.space_group_name_H-M   'P 1'
#
loop_
_entity.id
_entity.type
_entity.pdbx_description
1 polymer ?
#
loop_
_entity_poly.entity_id
_entity_poly.type
_entity_poly.pdbx_seq_one_letter_code
_entity_poly.pdbx_strand_id
1 'polypeptide(L)'
;TASHLLLGTVEQAGYELCWTEQHTTDAQRQERLASPRAQVWYDHQRGWPNPDVPWRCVLIRRRDFRSQVLSKILSQRTQEFVLYSDREMGTFTVTQEEFDWTARFVVDCEQEWMSTAPTPVQVTYREDLIDDVHGVVGALGFQVGHTHTSRFPINPRSLRSLCGNWHQVQSWQLPERDL
;
A
#
# COMPACT_ATOMS: atom_id res chain seq x y z
N THR A 1 -4.14 -1.86 6.95
CA THR A 1 -3.03 -1.19 6.25
C THR A 1 -3.38 0.28 6.02
N ALA A 2 -2.39 1.13 5.68
CA ALA A 2 -2.64 2.55 5.41
C ALA A 2 -3.57 2.76 4.21
N SER A 3 -3.49 1.91 3.20
CA SER A 3 -4.41 1.90 2.08
C SER A 3 -5.86 1.67 2.52
N HIS A 4 -6.10 0.74 3.45
CA HIS A 4 -7.43 0.52 4.00
C HIS A 4 -7.95 1.72 4.80
N LEU A 5 -7.06 2.42 5.51
CA LEU A 5 -7.43 3.63 6.23
C LEU A 5 -7.87 4.73 5.25
N LEU A 6 -7.09 4.97 4.20
CA LEU A 6 -7.43 5.91 3.14
C LEU A 6 -8.75 5.53 2.46
N LEU A 7 -8.85 4.29 1.98
CA LEU A 7 -10.04 3.81 1.27
C LEU A 7 -11.30 3.86 2.13
N GLY A 8 -11.22 3.41 3.40
CA GLY A 8 -12.36 3.48 4.31
C GLY A 8 -12.81 4.90 4.62
N THR A 9 -11.87 5.86 4.69
CA THR A 9 -12.19 7.28 4.87
C THR A 9 -12.91 7.85 3.65
N VAL A 10 -12.42 7.51 2.43
CA VAL A 10 -13.03 7.96 1.18
C VAL A 10 -14.41 7.32 0.97
N GLU A 11 -14.58 6.04 1.29
CA GLU A 11 -15.86 5.34 1.23
C GLU A 11 -16.90 5.98 2.15
N GLN A 12 -16.51 6.32 3.38
CA GLN A 12 -17.40 7.01 4.32
C GLN A 12 -17.77 8.42 3.86
N ALA A 13 -16.95 9.06 3.06
CA ALA A 13 -17.27 10.32 2.42
C ALA A 13 -18.24 10.17 1.23
N GLY A 14 -18.71 8.95 0.94
CA GLY A 14 -19.70 8.66 -0.10
C GLY A 14 -19.13 8.36 -1.47
N TYR A 15 -17.82 8.16 -1.59
CA TYR A 15 -17.21 7.74 -2.86
C TYR A 15 -17.33 6.23 -3.05
N GLU A 16 -17.65 5.81 -4.26
CA GLU A 16 -17.72 4.40 -4.61
C GLU A 16 -16.31 3.84 -4.87
N LEU A 17 -15.97 2.77 -4.15
CA LEU A 17 -14.68 2.10 -4.28
C LEU A 17 -14.76 0.92 -5.23
N CYS A 18 -13.79 0.81 -6.11
CA CYS A 18 -13.60 -0.38 -6.92
C CYS A 18 -12.29 -1.09 -6.47
N TRP A 19 -12.44 -2.32 -5.99
CA TRP A 19 -11.32 -3.13 -5.53
C TRP A 19 -10.98 -4.19 -6.56
N THR A 20 -9.67 -4.37 -6.81
CA THR A 20 -9.17 -5.60 -7.40
C THR A 20 -8.40 -6.37 -6.35
N GLU A 21 -8.81 -7.58 -6.10
CA GLU A 21 -8.08 -8.53 -5.28
C GLU A 21 -7.08 -9.31 -6.15
N GLN A 22 -6.08 -9.93 -5.53
CA GLN A 22 -5.05 -10.72 -6.23
C GLN A 22 -5.62 -11.85 -7.12
N HIS A 23 -6.85 -12.28 -6.84
CA HIS A 23 -7.54 -13.34 -7.60
C HIS A 23 -8.62 -12.80 -8.55
N THR A 24 -8.70 -11.47 -8.72
CA THR A 24 -9.65 -10.89 -9.67
C THR A 24 -9.21 -11.22 -11.08
N THR A 25 -10.06 -11.88 -11.85
CA THR A 25 -9.79 -12.17 -13.27
C THR A 25 -9.83 -10.90 -14.10
N ASP A 26 -9.16 -10.90 -15.25
CA ASP A 26 -9.20 -9.74 -16.16
C ASP A 26 -10.62 -9.36 -16.59
N ALA A 27 -11.50 -10.36 -16.78
CA ALA A 27 -12.90 -10.13 -17.10
C ALA A 27 -13.64 -9.39 -15.96
N GLN A 28 -13.46 -9.83 -14.71
CA GLN A 28 -14.04 -9.18 -13.54
C GLN A 28 -13.46 -7.76 -13.34
N ARG A 29 -12.17 -7.59 -13.65
CA ARG A 29 -11.52 -6.29 -13.62
C ARG A 29 -12.13 -5.34 -14.64
N GLN A 30 -12.32 -5.79 -15.88
CA GLN A 30 -12.94 -5.01 -16.95
C GLN A 30 -14.39 -4.66 -16.63
N GLU A 31 -15.16 -5.59 -16.07
CA GLU A 31 -16.54 -5.34 -15.64
C GLU A 31 -16.61 -4.25 -14.56
N ARG A 32 -15.71 -4.30 -13.56
CA ARG A 32 -15.65 -3.27 -12.51
C ARG A 32 -15.20 -1.91 -13.04
N LEU A 33 -14.26 -1.90 -13.99
CA LEU A 33 -13.81 -0.68 -14.70
C LEU A 33 -14.91 -0.03 -15.55
N ALA A 34 -15.78 -0.83 -16.12
CA ALA A 34 -16.91 -0.35 -16.90
C ALA A 34 -18.05 0.23 -16.04
N SER A 35 -17.98 0.07 -14.71
CA SER A 35 -18.97 0.68 -13.81
C SER A 35 -18.87 2.20 -13.86
N PRO A 36 -19.95 2.90 -14.30
CA PRO A 36 -19.95 4.37 -14.35
C PRO A 36 -19.93 5.02 -12.96
N ARG A 37 -19.98 4.22 -11.91
CA ARG A 37 -20.02 4.68 -10.52
C ARG A 37 -18.68 4.57 -9.81
N ALA A 38 -17.71 3.82 -10.36
CA ALA A 38 -16.39 3.69 -9.73
C ALA A 38 -15.68 5.05 -9.73
N GLN A 39 -15.57 5.67 -8.57
CA GLN A 39 -14.90 6.96 -8.38
C GLN A 39 -13.49 6.81 -7.86
N VAL A 40 -13.17 5.69 -7.22
CA VAL A 40 -11.86 5.37 -6.69
C VAL A 40 -11.49 3.93 -7.06
N TRP A 41 -10.33 3.79 -7.65
CA TRP A 41 -9.77 2.50 -8.03
C TRP A 41 -8.60 2.17 -7.13
N TYR A 42 -8.60 0.97 -6.55
CA TYR A 42 -7.49 0.43 -5.78
C TYR A 42 -7.04 -0.90 -6.38
N ASP A 43 -5.81 -0.96 -6.80
CA ASP A 43 -5.23 -2.13 -7.45
C ASP A 43 -3.92 -2.55 -6.80
N HIS A 44 -3.74 -3.86 -6.62
CA HIS A 44 -2.49 -4.49 -6.24
C HIS A 44 -1.74 -5.08 -7.44
N GLN A 45 -2.38 -5.10 -8.61
CA GLN A 45 -1.82 -5.68 -9.81
C GLN A 45 -1.03 -4.63 -10.60
N ARG A 46 -0.16 -5.09 -11.46
CA ARG A 46 0.57 -4.22 -12.38
C ARG A 46 -0.36 -3.71 -13.48
N GLY A 47 -0.27 -2.44 -13.76
CA GLY A 47 -1.00 -1.78 -14.83
C GLY A 47 -2.13 -0.87 -14.36
N TRP A 48 -2.40 0.14 -15.16
CA TRP A 48 -3.42 1.15 -14.92
C TRP A 48 -4.73 0.74 -15.59
N PRO A 49 -5.89 1.09 -14.98
CA PRO A 49 -7.16 0.57 -15.45
C PRO A 49 -7.49 1.06 -16.86
N ASN A 50 -7.63 2.31 -17.12
CA ASN A 50 -7.97 2.84 -18.42
C ASN A 50 -7.16 4.13 -18.67
N PRO A 51 -6.28 4.17 -19.68
CA PRO A 51 -5.46 5.34 -19.98
C PRO A 51 -6.28 6.55 -20.47
N ASP A 52 -7.49 6.35 -20.98
CA ASP A 52 -8.35 7.42 -21.50
C ASP A 52 -9.11 8.16 -20.39
N VAL A 53 -9.07 7.66 -19.16
CA VAL A 53 -9.69 8.32 -18.00
C VAL A 53 -8.63 9.16 -17.30
N PRO A 54 -8.90 10.44 -16.98
CA PRO A 54 -7.95 11.31 -16.29
C PRO A 54 -7.85 10.95 -14.80
N TRP A 55 -7.27 9.78 -14.51
CA TRP A 55 -7.06 9.31 -13.14
C TRP A 55 -6.10 10.21 -12.38
N ARG A 56 -6.40 10.44 -11.11
CA ARG A 56 -5.40 10.93 -10.17
C ARG A 56 -4.68 9.74 -9.57
N CYS A 57 -3.40 9.60 -9.90
CA CYS A 57 -2.59 8.47 -9.49
C CYS A 57 -1.92 8.76 -8.14
N VAL A 58 -2.10 7.87 -7.16
CA VAL A 58 -1.52 8.00 -5.82
C VAL A 58 -0.73 6.76 -5.47
N LEU A 59 0.52 6.93 -5.10
CA LEU A 59 1.39 5.87 -4.61
C LEU A 59 1.61 6.03 -3.11
N ILE A 60 1.23 4.99 -2.34
CA ILE A 60 1.44 4.99 -0.88
C ILE A 60 2.76 4.32 -0.57
N ARG A 61 3.70 5.07 -0.01
CA ARG A 61 5.01 4.60 0.44
C ARG A 61 5.10 4.54 1.96
N ARG A 62 6.17 3.93 2.46
CA ARG A 62 6.63 4.09 3.85
C ARG A 62 7.91 4.91 3.86
N ARG A 63 8.06 5.83 4.82
CA ARG A 63 9.31 6.55 5.05
C ARG A 63 10.41 5.58 5.49
N ASP A 64 10.08 4.65 6.38
CA ASP A 64 10.97 3.54 6.74
C ASP A 64 10.91 2.43 5.69
N PHE A 65 11.76 2.54 4.67
CA PHE A 65 11.81 1.59 3.57
C PHE A 65 12.20 0.17 4.04
N ARG A 66 13.08 0.03 5.04
CA ARG A 66 13.40 -1.28 5.62
C ARG A 66 12.16 -1.96 6.17
N SER A 67 11.35 -1.23 6.90
CA SER A 67 10.07 -1.75 7.39
C SER A 67 9.10 -2.08 6.26
N GLN A 68 9.15 -1.40 5.12
CA GLN A 68 8.35 -1.76 3.95
C GLN A 68 8.79 -3.10 3.37
N VAL A 69 10.09 -3.31 3.21
CA VAL A 69 10.68 -4.57 2.73
C VAL A 69 10.32 -5.72 3.67
N LEU A 70 10.55 -5.56 4.98
CA LEU A 70 10.19 -6.59 5.97
C LEU A 70 8.70 -6.93 5.97
N SER A 71 7.84 -5.93 5.81
CA SER A 71 6.39 -6.15 5.71
C SER A 71 6.03 -6.96 4.47
N LYS A 72 6.72 -6.74 3.35
CA LYS A 72 6.50 -7.49 2.12
C LYS A 72 6.95 -8.94 2.27
N ILE A 73 8.15 -9.17 2.82
CA ILE A 73 8.66 -10.52 3.10
C ILE A 73 7.68 -11.28 3.99
N LEU A 74 7.25 -10.65 5.08
CA LEU A 74 6.35 -11.27 6.03
C LEU A 74 5.02 -11.64 5.37
N SER A 75 4.42 -10.73 4.61
CA SER A 75 3.17 -11.00 3.90
C SER A 75 3.28 -12.11 2.86
N GLN A 76 4.42 -12.25 2.20
CA GLN A 76 4.69 -13.34 1.27
C GLN A 76 4.82 -14.69 1.97
N ARG A 77 5.47 -14.73 3.14
CA ARG A 77 5.64 -15.97 3.92
C ARG A 77 4.36 -16.45 4.58
N THR A 78 3.56 -15.51 5.09
CA THR A 78 2.33 -15.84 5.80
C THR A 78 1.13 -15.93 4.88
N GLN A 79 1.23 -15.43 3.65
CA GLN A 79 0.11 -15.20 2.73
C GLN A 79 -0.97 -14.29 3.33
N GLU A 80 -0.65 -13.58 4.40
CA GLU A 80 -1.53 -12.63 5.08
C GLU A 80 -1.10 -11.20 4.74
N PHE A 81 -1.87 -10.52 3.90
CA PHE A 81 -1.62 -9.12 3.51
C PHE A 81 -2.26 -8.13 4.46
N VAL A 82 -3.23 -8.59 5.25
CA VAL A 82 -3.92 -7.80 6.28
C VAL A 82 -4.05 -8.67 7.52
N LEU A 83 -3.55 -8.18 8.66
CA LEU A 83 -3.75 -8.82 9.94
C LEU A 83 -5.14 -8.44 10.47
N TYR A 84 -6.07 -9.38 10.42
CA TYR A 84 -7.43 -9.20 10.94
C TYR A 84 -7.60 -9.58 12.41
N SER A 85 -6.56 -10.12 13.04
CA SER A 85 -6.61 -10.60 14.42
C SER A 85 -5.36 -10.22 15.20
N ASP A 86 -5.50 -10.18 16.54
CA ASP A 86 -4.40 -10.06 17.50
C ASP A 86 -3.54 -11.33 17.58
N ARG A 87 -3.46 -12.07 16.49
CA ARG A 87 -2.62 -13.28 16.44
C ARG A 87 -1.20 -12.92 16.81
N GLU A 88 -0.66 -13.59 17.80
CA GLU A 88 0.74 -13.43 18.17
C GLU A 88 1.60 -13.87 16.98
N MET A 89 2.12 -12.89 16.27
CA MET A 89 3.13 -13.16 15.27
C MET A 89 4.43 -13.52 15.98
N GLY A 90 4.92 -14.72 15.73
CA GLY A 90 6.25 -15.13 16.19
C GLY A 90 7.34 -14.25 15.58
N THR A 91 8.52 -14.32 16.17
CA THR A 91 9.71 -13.71 15.58
C THR A 91 10.09 -14.42 14.28
N PHE A 92 10.59 -13.67 13.32
CA PHE A 92 11.09 -14.19 12.04
C PHE A 92 12.51 -13.66 11.77
N THR A 93 13.28 -14.40 10.99
CA THR A 93 14.60 -13.99 10.52
C THR A 93 14.57 -13.87 9.00
N VAL A 94 15.41 -12.99 8.46
CA VAL A 94 15.50 -12.71 7.02
C VAL A 94 16.94 -12.92 6.60
N THR A 95 17.18 -13.54 5.43
CA THR A 95 18.50 -13.57 4.80
C THR A 95 18.78 -12.28 4.07
N GLN A 96 20.05 -11.93 3.88
CA GLN A 96 20.41 -10.75 3.09
C GLN A 96 19.95 -10.89 1.63
N GLU A 97 20.08 -12.06 1.04
CA GLU A 97 19.64 -12.33 -0.32
C GLU A 97 18.12 -12.08 -0.50
N GLU A 98 17.29 -12.60 0.41
CA GLU A 98 15.85 -12.38 0.40
C GLU A 98 15.50 -10.90 0.59
N PHE A 99 16.21 -10.22 1.47
CA PHE A 99 16.01 -8.80 1.71
C PHE A 99 16.36 -7.96 0.48
N ASP A 100 17.54 -8.19 -0.11
CA ASP A 100 18.04 -7.46 -1.27
C ASP A 100 17.14 -7.68 -2.49
N TRP A 101 16.71 -8.93 -2.71
CA TRP A 101 15.76 -9.26 -3.77
C TRP A 101 14.43 -8.53 -3.57
N THR A 102 13.87 -8.60 -2.37
CA THR A 102 12.58 -7.95 -2.08
C THR A 102 12.68 -6.43 -2.15
N ALA A 103 13.80 -5.85 -1.70
CA ALA A 103 14.01 -4.41 -1.77
C ALA A 103 14.05 -3.93 -3.23
N ARG A 104 14.80 -4.62 -4.11
CA ARG A 104 14.83 -4.34 -5.55
C ARG A 104 13.45 -4.51 -6.17
N PHE A 105 12.77 -5.61 -5.88
CA PHE A 105 11.42 -5.86 -6.39
C PHE A 105 10.44 -4.72 -6.05
N VAL A 106 10.50 -4.18 -4.83
CA VAL A 106 9.65 -3.05 -4.43
C VAL A 106 10.00 -1.80 -5.24
N VAL A 107 11.29 -1.49 -5.40
CA VAL A 107 11.73 -0.32 -6.18
C VAL A 107 11.32 -0.46 -7.65
N ASP A 108 11.57 -1.62 -8.26
CA ASP A 108 11.21 -1.88 -9.66
C ASP A 108 9.70 -1.74 -9.90
N CYS A 109 8.87 -2.25 -8.98
CA CYS A 109 7.42 -2.09 -9.06
C CYS A 109 6.99 -0.62 -8.95
N GLU A 110 7.60 0.15 -8.05
CA GLU A 110 7.28 1.58 -7.90
C GLU A 110 7.70 2.38 -9.13
N GLN A 111 8.89 2.11 -9.70
CA GLN A 111 9.36 2.75 -10.92
C GLN A 111 8.48 2.41 -12.12
N GLU A 112 8.09 1.13 -12.27
CA GLU A 112 7.16 0.70 -13.31
C GLU A 112 5.82 1.46 -13.19
N TRP A 113 5.28 1.57 -11.99
CA TRP A 113 4.02 2.31 -11.78
C TRP A 113 4.16 3.79 -12.07
N MET A 114 5.24 4.42 -11.64
CA MET A 114 5.46 5.84 -11.90
C MET A 114 5.67 6.13 -13.40
N SER A 115 6.40 5.27 -14.11
CA SER A 115 6.69 5.46 -15.53
C SER A 115 5.51 5.16 -16.46
N THR A 116 4.59 4.30 -16.03
CA THR A 116 3.42 3.88 -16.84
C THR A 116 2.13 4.58 -16.43
N ALA A 117 2.15 5.41 -15.41
CA ALA A 117 0.97 6.13 -14.94
C ALA A 117 0.43 7.08 -16.01
N PRO A 118 -0.91 7.11 -16.23
CA PRO A 118 -1.53 7.99 -17.21
C PRO A 118 -1.46 9.49 -16.83
N THR A 119 -1.19 9.78 -15.56
CA THR A 119 -1.02 11.13 -15.02
C THR A 119 0.14 11.14 -14.03
N PRO A 120 0.71 12.30 -13.68
CA PRO A 120 1.74 12.38 -12.66
C PRO A 120 1.30 11.73 -11.35
N VAL A 121 2.17 10.87 -10.79
CA VAL A 121 1.90 10.16 -9.56
C VAL A 121 2.15 11.05 -8.36
N GLN A 122 1.15 11.21 -7.52
CA GLN A 122 1.30 11.85 -6.22
C GLN A 122 1.78 10.80 -5.20
N VAL A 123 2.94 11.04 -4.60
CA VAL A 123 3.44 10.16 -3.53
C VAL A 123 2.88 10.64 -2.19
N THR A 124 2.32 9.71 -1.42
CA THR A 124 1.93 9.94 -0.03
C THR A 124 2.55 8.89 0.87
N TYR A 125 2.73 9.21 2.14
CA TYR A 125 3.38 8.30 3.07
C TYR A 125 2.36 7.69 4.04
N ARG A 126 2.59 6.41 4.35
CA ARG A 126 1.78 5.67 5.33
C ARG A 126 1.70 6.39 6.66
N GLU A 127 2.82 6.96 7.08
CA GLU A 127 2.96 7.65 8.35
C GLU A 127 2.04 8.88 8.38
N ASP A 128 2.00 9.67 7.32
CA ASP A 128 1.13 10.85 7.20
C ASP A 128 -0.35 10.45 7.23
N LEU A 129 -0.70 9.34 6.57
CA LEU A 129 -2.06 8.79 6.61
C LEU A 129 -2.50 8.33 8.01
N ILE A 130 -1.55 7.83 8.82
CA ILE A 130 -1.84 7.41 10.19
C ILE A 130 -1.99 8.62 11.10
N ASP A 131 -1.14 9.64 10.91
CA ASP A 131 -1.11 10.83 11.74
C ASP A 131 -2.27 11.78 11.44
N ASP A 132 -2.60 11.97 10.14
CA ASP A 132 -3.68 12.84 9.69
C ASP A 132 -4.32 12.35 8.39
N VAL A 133 -5.14 11.33 8.46
CA VAL A 133 -5.83 10.78 7.29
C VAL A 133 -6.73 11.82 6.61
N HIS A 134 -7.38 12.69 7.38
CA HIS A 134 -8.29 13.69 6.84
C HIS A 134 -7.56 14.78 6.06
N GLY A 135 -6.44 15.27 6.59
CA GLY A 135 -5.60 16.24 5.88
C GLY A 135 -5.04 15.65 4.59
N VAL A 136 -4.56 14.41 4.63
CA VAL A 136 -4.04 13.73 3.42
C VAL A 136 -5.14 13.51 2.39
N VAL A 137 -6.31 13.01 2.80
CA VAL A 137 -7.45 12.75 1.90
C VAL A 137 -7.96 14.07 1.30
N GLY A 138 -8.01 15.14 2.11
CA GLY A 138 -8.34 16.49 1.65
C GLY A 138 -7.33 17.02 0.62
N ALA A 139 -6.03 16.84 0.87
CA ALA A 139 -4.97 17.21 -0.07
C ALA A 139 -5.04 16.41 -1.38
N LEU A 140 -5.56 15.20 -1.35
CA LEU A 140 -5.88 14.40 -2.53
C LEU A 140 -7.14 14.88 -3.26
N GLY A 141 -7.84 15.90 -2.73
CA GLY A 141 -9.00 16.53 -3.36
C GLY A 141 -10.33 15.87 -3.05
N PHE A 142 -10.38 14.96 -2.08
CA PHE A 142 -11.64 14.40 -1.60
C PHE A 142 -12.27 15.31 -0.54
N GLN A 143 -13.59 15.42 -0.58
CA GLN A 143 -14.34 16.12 0.48
C GLN A 143 -14.70 15.12 1.58
N VAL A 144 -14.06 15.26 2.75
CA VAL A 144 -14.28 14.37 3.90
C VAL A 144 -14.88 15.17 5.05
N GLY A 145 -16.04 14.71 5.53
CA GLY A 145 -16.86 15.45 6.50
C GLY A 145 -16.65 15.09 7.98
N HIS A 146 -16.16 13.92 8.33
CA HIS A 146 -16.08 13.45 9.72
C HIS A 146 -14.94 12.47 9.98
N THR A 147 -14.57 12.32 11.26
CA THR A 147 -13.53 11.41 11.72
C THR A 147 -13.92 9.96 11.48
N HIS A 148 -13.11 9.25 10.71
CA HIS A 148 -13.21 7.81 10.54
C HIS A 148 -12.23 7.08 11.47
N THR A 149 -12.71 6.08 12.18
CA THR A 149 -11.87 5.13 12.89
C THR A 149 -11.64 3.92 11.99
N SER A 150 -10.38 3.62 11.67
CA SER A 150 -10.05 2.44 10.87
C SER A 150 -10.67 1.19 11.49
N ARG A 151 -11.37 0.39 10.68
CA ARG A 151 -11.87 -0.94 11.08
C ARG A 151 -10.73 -1.94 11.26
N PHE A 152 -9.54 -1.62 10.78
CA PHE A 152 -8.40 -2.51 10.80
C PHE A 152 -7.41 -2.03 11.85
N PRO A 153 -7.13 -2.85 12.86
CA PRO A 153 -6.13 -2.50 13.85
C PRO A 153 -4.77 -2.30 13.16
N ILE A 154 -4.16 -1.18 13.44
CA ILE A 154 -2.75 -0.96 13.08
C ILE A 154 -1.99 -1.89 14.01
N ASN A 155 -1.20 -2.82 13.46
CA ASN A 155 -0.37 -3.68 14.29
C ASN A 155 0.51 -2.82 15.22
N PRO A 156 0.31 -2.87 16.53
CA PRO A 156 1.06 -2.04 17.47
C PRO A 156 2.53 -2.47 17.58
N ARG A 157 2.85 -3.70 17.17
CA ARG A 157 4.23 -4.21 17.20
C ARG A 157 5.01 -3.68 16.00
N SER A 158 6.12 -3.06 16.28
CA SER A 158 7.11 -2.68 15.28
C SER A 158 7.64 -3.92 14.56
N LEU A 159 7.69 -3.90 13.22
CA LEU A 159 8.34 -4.98 12.46
C LEU A 159 9.80 -5.21 12.90
N ARG A 160 10.45 -4.16 13.40
CA ARG A 160 11.79 -4.24 14.00
C ARG A 160 11.83 -5.17 15.20
N SER A 161 10.81 -5.13 16.06
CA SER A 161 10.74 -6.02 17.25
C SER A 161 10.39 -7.46 16.89
N LEU A 162 9.80 -7.71 15.73
CA LEU A 162 9.48 -9.05 15.24
C LEU A 162 10.64 -9.67 14.44
N CYS A 163 11.56 -8.85 13.91
CA CYS A 163 12.71 -9.33 13.16
C CYS A 163 13.83 -9.74 14.10
N GLY A 164 14.04 -11.06 14.28
CA GLY A 164 15.02 -11.62 15.22
C GLY A 164 16.48 -11.27 14.89
N ASN A 165 16.78 -10.97 13.64
CA ASN A 165 18.10 -10.52 13.21
C ASN A 165 18.11 -9.05 12.74
N TRP A 166 17.28 -8.21 13.36
CA TRP A 166 17.19 -6.77 13.03
C TRP A 166 18.56 -6.06 13.06
N HIS A 167 19.42 -6.41 14.00
CA HIS A 167 20.77 -5.84 14.12
C HIS A 167 21.64 -6.05 12.85
N GLN A 168 21.39 -7.12 12.08
CA GLN A 168 22.01 -7.35 10.77
C GLN A 168 21.28 -6.55 9.67
N VAL A 169 19.94 -6.63 9.62
CA VAL A 169 19.10 -5.97 8.62
C VAL A 169 19.35 -4.46 8.59
N GLN A 170 19.52 -3.82 9.72
CA GLN A 170 19.75 -2.37 9.79
C GLN A 170 21.07 -1.93 9.14
N SER A 171 22.06 -2.81 9.00
CA SER A 171 23.36 -2.53 8.38
C SER A 171 23.39 -2.82 6.89
N TRP A 172 22.41 -3.54 6.32
CA TRP A 172 22.38 -3.86 4.90
C TRP A 172 22.08 -2.63 4.06
N GLN A 173 22.68 -2.59 2.88
CA GLN A 173 22.43 -1.49 1.94
C GLN A 173 21.01 -1.58 1.37
N LEU A 174 20.42 -0.43 1.16
CA LEU A 174 19.16 -0.31 0.43
C LEU A 174 19.45 0.19 -0.98
N PRO A 175 18.70 -0.29 -2.00
CA PRO A 175 18.76 0.30 -3.33
C PRO A 175 18.30 1.76 -3.26
N GLU A 176 18.84 2.58 -4.16
CA GLU A 176 18.36 3.94 -4.35
C GLU A 176 16.89 3.93 -4.75
N ARG A 177 16.16 4.90 -4.26
CA ARG A 177 14.74 5.04 -4.46
C ARG A 177 14.49 6.46 -4.92
N ASP A 178 14.19 6.60 -6.22
CA ASP A 178 13.86 7.91 -6.78
C ASP A 178 12.66 8.53 -6.03
N LEU A 179 12.81 9.81 -5.70
CA LEU A 179 11.80 10.60 -4.98
C LEU A 179 10.77 11.15 -5.95
#